data_3f6c15223a4f607943fca2f944feafa6
#
_entry.id   3f6c15223a4f607943fca2f944feafa6
#
_cell.length_a   1.000
_cell.length_b   1.000
_cell.length_c   1.000
_cell.angle_alpha   90.00
_cell.angle_beta   90.00
_cell.angle_gamma   90.00
#
_symmetry.space_group_name_H-M   'P 1'
#
loop_
_entity.id
_entity.type
_entity.pdbx_description
1 polymer ?
#
loop_
_entity_poly.entity_id
_entity_poly.type
_entity_poly.pdbx_seq_one_letter_code
_entity_poly.pdbx_strand_id
1 'polypeptide(L)' 'MTDGPGEFPRLIESLTPREHEVLVLVADGLRNREIAARLGISEHTVKFHLAAIFGKLGAASRTEVVRKALRLGLIDV' A
#
# COMPACT_ATOMS: atom_id res chain seq x y z
N MET A 1 23.83 -12.48 -2.05
CA MET A 1 23.54 -11.91 -2.57
C MET A 1 23.15 -10.93 -2.57
N THR A 2 23.25 -10.48 -2.87
CA THR A 2 22.67 -9.52 -2.83
C THR A 2 22.41 -8.73 -3.74
N ASP A 3 21.61 -8.25 -4.03
CA ASP A 3 21.11 -7.43 -4.87
C ASP A 3 21.73 -6.18 -4.84
N GLY A 4 21.73 -5.48 -5.84
CA GLY A 4 22.15 -4.14 -5.92
C GLY A 4 21.18 -3.29 -5.16
N PRO A 5 21.66 -2.54 -4.19
CA PRO A 5 20.78 -1.72 -3.41
C PRO A 5 20.14 -0.67 -4.29
N GLY A 6 18.87 -0.46 -4.10
CA GLY A 6 18.14 0.62 -4.72
C GLY A 6 17.68 0.40 -6.12
N GLU A 7 17.98 -0.73 -6.73
CA GLU A 7 17.53 -0.98 -8.10
C GLU A 7 16.04 -1.25 -8.18
N PHE A 8 15.50 -1.98 -7.23
CA PHE A 8 14.10 -2.32 -7.19
C PHE A 8 13.55 -2.06 -5.81
N PRO A 9 12.27 -1.68 -5.74
CA PRO A 9 11.66 -1.53 -4.43
C PRO A 9 11.56 -2.88 -3.74
N ARG A 10 11.57 -2.85 -2.43
CA ARG A 10 11.46 -4.03 -1.62
C ARG A 10 10.48 -3.81 -0.52
N LEU A 11 9.80 -4.89 -0.15
CA LEU A 11 8.98 -4.87 1.05
C LEU A 11 9.89 -5.05 2.25
N ILE A 12 9.73 -4.22 3.24
CA ILE A 12 10.41 -4.38 4.51
C ILE A 12 9.80 -5.57 5.24
N GLU A 13 8.48 -5.75 5.11
CA GLU A 13 7.80 -6.95 5.55
C GLU A 13 6.53 -7.10 4.73
N SER A 14 5.95 -8.30 4.75
CA SER A 14 4.78 -8.60 3.94
C SER A 14 3.56 -7.83 4.40
N LEU A 15 2.71 -7.48 3.47
CA LEU A 15 1.43 -6.86 3.79
C LEU A 15 0.50 -7.91 4.37
N THR A 16 -0.32 -7.49 5.34
CA THR A 16 -1.41 -8.34 5.81
C THR A 16 -2.51 -8.38 4.75
N PRO A 17 -3.42 -9.37 4.81
CA PRO A 17 -4.54 -9.39 3.86
C PRO A 17 -5.36 -8.10 3.87
N ARG A 18 -5.60 -7.52 5.04
CA ARG A 18 -6.37 -6.28 5.12
C ARG A 18 -5.60 -5.10 4.53
N GLU A 19 -4.29 -5.05 4.76
CA GLU A 19 -3.46 -4.01 4.15
C GLU A 19 -3.50 -4.13 2.63
N HIS A 20 -3.45 -5.36 2.13
CA HIS A 20 -3.53 -5.57 0.69
C HIS A 20 -4.87 -5.09 0.13
N GLU A 21 -5.97 -5.36 0.83
CA GLU A 21 -7.28 -4.86 0.42
C GLU A 21 -7.31 -3.35 0.35
N VAL A 22 -6.74 -2.68 1.36
CA VAL A 22 -6.64 -1.23 1.37
C VAL A 22 -5.81 -0.75 0.20
N LEU A 23 -4.68 -1.39 -0.05
CA LEU A 23 -3.79 -1.03 -1.15
C LEU A 23 -4.50 -1.09 -2.50
N VAL A 24 -5.26 -2.14 -2.74
CA VAL A 24 -6.00 -2.29 -4.00
C VAL A 24 -6.97 -1.13 -4.19
N LEU A 25 -7.67 -0.73 -3.13
CA LEU A 25 -8.62 0.36 -3.23
C LEU A 25 -7.93 1.72 -3.41
N VAL A 26 -6.75 1.89 -2.81
CA VAL A 26 -5.93 3.08 -3.05
C VAL A 26 -5.54 3.15 -4.52
N ALA A 27 -5.13 2.03 -5.09
CA ALA A 27 -4.74 1.96 -6.50
C ALA A 27 -5.92 2.25 -7.42
N ASP A 28 -7.14 1.90 -6.99
CA ASP A 28 -8.35 2.20 -7.74
C ASP A 28 -8.78 3.66 -7.60
N GLY A 29 -8.06 4.45 -6.83
CA GLY A 29 -8.33 5.87 -6.71
C GLY A 29 -9.32 6.25 -5.63
N LEU A 30 -9.71 5.32 -4.76
CA LEU A 30 -10.64 5.64 -3.67
C LEU A 30 -9.96 6.49 -2.61
N ARG A 31 -10.73 7.40 -2.04
CA ARG A 31 -10.28 8.19 -0.90
C ARG A 31 -10.49 7.40 0.37
N ASN A 32 -9.82 7.80 1.44
CA ASN A 32 -9.92 7.10 2.72
C ASN A 32 -11.36 6.89 3.17
N ARG A 33 -12.20 7.90 2.98
CA ARG A 33 -13.60 7.82 3.35
C ARG A 33 -14.32 6.73 2.58
N GLU A 34 -14.02 6.62 1.30
CA GLU A 34 -14.64 5.61 0.44
C GLU A 34 -14.13 4.22 0.77
N ILE A 35 -12.84 4.13 1.08
CA ILE A 35 -12.24 2.85 1.50
C ILE A 35 -12.90 2.39 2.78
N ALA A 36 -13.04 3.30 3.74
CA ALA A 36 -13.67 3.00 5.02
C ALA A 36 -15.08 2.45 4.81
N ALA A 37 -15.87 3.11 3.96
CA ALA A 37 -17.21 2.67 3.66
C ALA A 37 -17.23 1.30 3.00
N ARG A 38 -16.32 1.09 2.05
CA ARG A 38 -16.24 -0.16 1.31
C ARG A 38 -15.89 -1.34 2.21
N LEU A 39 -14.99 -1.12 3.16
CA LEU A 39 -14.51 -2.19 4.03
C LEU A 39 -15.25 -2.29 5.36
N GLY A 40 -16.16 -1.35 5.62
CA GLY A 40 -16.91 -1.37 6.88
C GLY A 40 -16.06 -1.05 8.09
N ILE A 41 -15.09 -0.16 7.94
CA ILE A 41 -14.21 0.27 9.03
C ILE A 41 -14.19 1.79 9.07
N SER A 42 -13.59 2.36 10.11
CA SER A 42 -13.51 3.82 10.24
C SER A 42 -12.38 4.37 9.36
N GLU A 43 -12.49 5.67 9.04
CA GLU A 43 -11.40 6.35 8.34
C GLU A 43 -10.12 6.32 9.16
N HIS A 44 -10.24 6.39 10.47
CA HIS A 44 -9.09 6.32 11.35
C HIS A 44 -8.36 5.00 11.17
N THR A 45 -9.11 3.90 11.07
CA THR A 45 -8.53 2.59 10.84
C THR A 45 -7.88 2.50 9.46
N VAL A 46 -8.50 3.12 8.45
CA VAL A 46 -7.89 3.19 7.11
C VAL A 46 -6.55 3.90 7.18
N LYS A 47 -6.49 5.03 7.88
CA LYS A 47 -5.24 5.78 8.02
C LYS A 47 -4.17 4.96 8.72
N PHE A 48 -4.58 4.18 9.72
CA PHE A 48 -3.68 3.29 10.43
C PHE A 48 -3.08 2.24 9.46
N HIS A 49 -3.93 1.63 8.65
CA HIS A 49 -3.45 0.65 7.67
C HIS A 49 -2.55 1.32 6.62
N LEU A 50 -2.90 2.53 6.19
CA LEU A 50 -2.08 3.24 5.21
C LEU A 50 -0.69 3.56 5.77
N ALA A 51 -0.62 3.98 7.03
CA ALA A 51 0.67 4.26 7.65
C ALA A 51 1.55 3.02 7.64
N ALA A 52 0.97 1.86 7.94
CA ALA A 52 1.70 0.59 7.92
C ALA A 52 2.17 0.26 6.50
N ILE A 53 1.29 0.46 5.51
CA ILE A 53 1.63 0.21 4.10
C ILE A 53 2.77 1.12 3.67
N PHE A 54 2.70 2.41 4.00
CA PHE A 54 3.76 3.36 3.67
C PHE A 54 5.09 2.89 4.24
N GLY A 55 5.08 2.46 5.50
CA GLY A 55 6.30 1.96 6.14
C GLY A 55 6.83 0.70 5.48
N LYS A 56 5.95 -0.23 5.17
CA LYS A 56 6.36 -1.51 4.59
C LYS A 56 6.87 -1.38 3.17
N LEU A 57 6.36 -0.41 2.41
CA LEU A 57 6.81 -0.15 1.05
C LEU A 57 7.94 0.85 1.00
N GLY A 58 8.23 1.52 2.11
CA GLY A 58 9.23 2.58 2.13
C GLY A 58 8.81 3.74 1.24
N ALA A 59 7.52 4.06 1.24
CA ALA A 59 6.96 5.10 0.37
C ALA A 59 6.59 6.33 1.19
N ALA A 60 6.71 7.51 0.57
CA ALA A 60 6.44 8.77 1.23
C ALA A 60 5.13 9.42 0.78
N SER A 61 4.47 8.88 -0.23
CA SER A 61 3.22 9.45 -0.74
C SER A 61 2.34 8.36 -1.32
N ARG A 62 1.05 8.68 -1.51
CA ARG A 62 0.11 7.74 -2.13
C ARG A 62 0.56 7.35 -3.53
N THR A 63 1.03 8.32 -4.30
CA THR A 63 1.50 8.04 -5.66
C THR A 63 2.67 7.08 -5.62
N GLU A 64 3.59 7.30 -4.71
CA GLU A 64 4.75 6.41 -4.58
C GLU A 64 4.34 5.01 -4.13
N VAL A 65 3.35 4.91 -3.25
CA VAL A 65 2.82 3.62 -2.81
C VAL A 65 2.32 2.83 -4.01
N VAL A 66 1.51 3.45 -4.86
CA VAL A 66 0.95 2.78 -6.03
C VAL A 66 2.05 2.36 -7.00
N ARG A 67 3.00 3.27 -7.24
CA ARG A 67 4.10 2.98 -8.14
C ARG A 67 4.94 1.79 -7.66
N LYS A 68 5.29 1.79 -6.39
CA LYS A 68 6.08 0.70 -5.83
C LYS A 68 5.31 -0.60 -5.80
N ALA A 69 4.01 -0.53 -5.49
CA ALA A 69 3.16 -1.72 -5.47
C ALA A 69 3.07 -2.36 -6.84
N LEU A 70 2.99 -1.55 -7.90
CA LEU A 70 3.01 -2.07 -9.27
C LEU A 70 4.33 -2.78 -9.57
N ARG A 71 5.44 -2.17 -9.19
CA ARG A 71 6.76 -2.77 -9.43
C ARG A 71 6.95 -4.08 -8.68
N LEU A 72 6.36 -4.18 -7.50
CA LEU A 72 6.47 -5.40 -6.68
C LEU A 72 5.46 -6.46 -7.09
N GLY A 73 4.56 -6.14 -8.00
CA GLY A 73 3.53 -7.08 -8.42
C GLY A 73 2.43 -7.28 -7.39
N LEU A 74 2.28 -6.34 -6.45
CA LEU A 74 1.25 -6.44 -5.44
C LEU A 74 -0.12 -6.06 -5.98
N ILE A 75 -0.15 -5.27 -7.05
CA ILE A 75 -1.37 -4.85 -7.73
C ILE A 75 -1.13 -4.90 -9.22
N ASP A 76 -2.22 -4.96 -9.98
CA ASP A 76 -2.18 -4.94 -11.43
C ASP A 76 -2.64 -3.61 -11.97
N VAL A 77 -2.20 -3.32 -13.19
CA VAL A 77 -2.62 -2.11 -13.88
C VAL A 77 -4.06 -2.28 -14.38
#